data_0bf9d5ec934dcfc42a0ddd541bdda538
#
_entry.id   0bf9d5ec934dcfc42a0ddd541bdda538
#
_cell.length_a   1.000
_cell.length_b   1.000
_cell.length_c   1.000
_cell.angle_alpha   90.00
_cell.angle_beta   90.00
_cell.angle_gamma   90.00
#
_symmetry.space_group_name_H-M   'P 1'
#
loop_
_entity.id
_entity.type
_entity.pdbx_description
1 polymer ?
#
loop_
_entity_poly.entity_id
_entity_poly.type
_entity_poly.pdbx_seq_one_letter_code
_entity_poly.pdbx_strand_id
1 'polypeptide(L)'
;NMLVGNQDLLPKELKENKGHNVFYCLPLLLGIIGLLWQAYRGQKGIQQFWVVFFLFFMTGIAIVLYLNQTPSQPRERDYAYAGSFYAFAIWIGMGVAGIIRLLQHYAKMKELPAAAIVSVACLFVPIQMASQTWDDHDRSGRYVARDFGQNYLMSLQETGNPIIYTNGDNDTFPLWYNQETEGFRTDARTCNLSYLQTDWYIDQMKRPAYDSPSLPITWDRMEYVAVSYTHLRAHETKANL
;
A
#
# COMPACT_ATOMS: atom_id res chain seq x y z
N ASN A 1 25.48 -0.06 -20.19
CA ASN A 1 26.16 -1.28 -19.71
C ASN A 1 27.23 -1.03 -18.62
N MET A 2 27.73 0.21 -18.46
CA MET A 2 28.77 0.52 -17.46
C MET A 2 28.26 0.46 -16.00
N LEU A 3 26.98 0.79 -15.78
CA LEU A 3 26.35 0.80 -14.43
C LEU A 3 25.60 -0.48 -14.07
N VAL A 4 25.19 -1.28 -15.04
CA VAL A 4 24.27 -2.41 -14.85
C VAL A 4 24.90 -3.75 -15.24
N GLY A 5 26.14 -3.77 -15.68
CA GLY A 5 26.84 -4.98 -16.16
C GLY A 5 26.32 -5.49 -17.52
N ASN A 6 26.83 -6.64 -17.93
CA ASN A 6 26.40 -7.25 -19.20
C ASN A 6 25.09 -8.02 -18.98
N GLN A 7 24.01 -7.50 -19.51
CA GLN A 7 22.66 -8.07 -19.42
C GLN A 7 22.53 -9.43 -20.13
N ASP A 8 23.46 -9.76 -21.04
CA ASP A 8 23.46 -11.05 -21.73
C ASP A 8 23.86 -12.21 -20.83
N LEU A 9 24.51 -11.90 -19.70
CA LEU A 9 24.89 -12.88 -18.69
C LEU A 9 23.78 -13.20 -17.68
N LEU A 10 22.66 -12.49 -17.75
CA LEU A 10 21.52 -12.76 -16.86
C LEU A 10 20.88 -14.10 -17.22
N PRO A 11 20.47 -14.92 -16.23
CA PRO A 11 19.65 -16.09 -16.46
C PRO A 11 18.38 -15.74 -17.24
N LYS A 12 17.88 -16.69 -18.01
CA LYS A 12 16.69 -16.49 -18.87
C LYS A 12 15.46 -16.03 -18.06
N GLU A 13 15.29 -16.58 -16.85
CA GLU A 13 14.21 -16.23 -15.92
C GLU A 13 14.25 -14.76 -15.48
N LEU A 14 15.43 -14.16 -15.37
CA LEU A 14 15.58 -12.75 -15.04
C LEU A 14 15.42 -11.84 -16.27
N LYS A 15 15.81 -12.32 -17.46
CA LYS A 15 15.62 -11.58 -18.71
C LYS A 15 14.15 -11.48 -19.11
N GLU A 16 13.40 -12.57 -18.91
CA GLU A 16 12.00 -12.71 -19.30
C GLU A 16 11.05 -12.36 -18.13
N ASN A 17 11.59 -11.82 -17.02
CA ASN A 17 10.78 -11.43 -15.89
C ASN A 17 9.83 -10.29 -16.27
N LYS A 18 8.53 -10.55 -16.16
CA LYS A 18 7.48 -9.56 -16.46
C LYS A 18 7.53 -8.32 -15.56
N GLY A 19 8.09 -8.43 -14.35
CA GLY A 19 8.34 -7.29 -13.46
C GLY A 19 9.46 -6.36 -13.92
N HIS A 20 10.13 -6.63 -15.07
CA HIS A 20 11.14 -5.74 -15.62
C HIS A 20 10.50 -4.65 -16.48
N ASN A 21 10.10 -3.56 -15.83
CA ASN A 21 9.44 -2.43 -16.45
C ASN A 21 10.45 -1.36 -16.93
N VAL A 22 10.32 -0.89 -18.15
CA VAL A 22 11.22 0.10 -18.74
C VAL A 22 10.48 1.42 -18.97
N PHE A 23 10.79 2.43 -18.17
CA PHE A 23 10.14 3.75 -18.23
C PHE A 23 11.00 4.83 -18.92
N TYR A 24 12.18 4.48 -19.44
CA TYR A 24 13.11 5.39 -20.11
C TYR A 24 13.42 6.67 -19.32
N CYS A 25 13.32 6.64 -18.01
CA CYS A 25 13.45 7.79 -17.11
C CYS A 25 12.52 8.97 -17.43
N LEU A 26 11.47 8.79 -18.23
CA LEU A 26 10.58 9.88 -18.64
C LEU A 26 9.87 10.56 -17.46
N PRO A 27 9.29 9.83 -16.48
CA PRO A 27 8.70 10.46 -15.31
C PRO A 27 9.73 11.25 -14.48
N LEU A 28 10.95 10.73 -14.36
CA LEU A 28 12.04 11.38 -13.64
C LEU A 28 12.43 12.70 -14.31
N LEU A 29 12.61 12.68 -15.61
CA LEU A 29 12.96 13.88 -16.40
C LEU A 29 11.88 14.96 -16.29
N LEU A 30 10.61 14.59 -16.42
CA LEU A 30 9.51 15.53 -16.23
C LEU A 30 9.46 16.09 -14.81
N GLY A 31 9.68 15.24 -13.80
CA GLY A 31 9.73 15.66 -12.40
C GLY A 31 10.87 16.65 -12.13
N ILE A 32 12.06 16.41 -12.67
CA ILE A 32 13.20 17.33 -12.54
C ILE A 32 12.90 18.67 -13.24
N ILE A 33 12.34 18.66 -14.44
CA ILE A 33 11.92 19.87 -15.15
C ILE A 33 10.92 20.67 -14.30
N GLY A 34 9.93 20.00 -13.71
CA GLY A 34 8.93 20.62 -12.86
C GLY A 34 9.49 21.21 -11.59
N LEU A 35 10.40 20.48 -10.93
CA LEU A 35 11.11 20.93 -9.75
C LEU A 35 11.90 22.20 -10.06
N LEU A 36 12.70 22.19 -11.12
CA LEU A 36 13.47 23.37 -11.54
C LEU A 36 12.57 24.54 -11.92
N TRP A 37 11.53 24.27 -12.73
CA TRP A 37 10.60 25.32 -13.12
C TRP A 37 9.89 25.96 -11.93
N GLN A 38 9.46 25.16 -10.95
CA GLN A 38 8.85 25.67 -9.74
C GLN A 38 9.83 26.53 -8.92
N ALA A 39 11.07 26.07 -8.73
CA ALA A 39 12.10 26.79 -8.00
C ALA A 39 12.44 28.15 -8.64
N TYR A 40 12.46 28.23 -9.96
CA TYR A 40 12.82 29.44 -10.69
C TYR A 40 11.64 30.41 -10.93
N ARG A 41 10.44 30.12 -10.42
CA ARG A 41 9.24 30.98 -10.58
C ARG A 41 9.20 32.22 -9.68
N GLY A 42 10.30 32.59 -9.04
CA GLY A 42 10.38 33.71 -8.10
C GLY A 42 9.89 33.34 -6.69
N GLN A 43 9.65 34.35 -5.84
CA GLN A 43 9.36 34.10 -4.42
C GLN A 43 8.17 33.17 -4.15
N LYS A 44 7.07 33.34 -4.87
CA LYS A 44 5.89 32.46 -4.73
C LYS A 44 6.18 31.04 -5.18
N GLY A 45 6.99 30.89 -6.23
CA GLY A 45 7.41 29.59 -6.71
C GLY A 45 8.30 28.87 -5.70
N ILE A 46 9.25 29.56 -5.11
CA ILE A 46 10.12 29.01 -4.07
C ILE A 46 9.38 28.61 -2.80
N GLN A 47 8.37 29.38 -2.37
CA GLN A 47 7.52 29.00 -1.24
C GLN A 47 6.75 27.68 -1.52
N GLN A 48 6.15 27.58 -2.70
CA GLN A 48 5.44 26.35 -3.12
C GLN A 48 6.40 25.18 -3.30
N PHE A 49 7.61 25.43 -3.79
CA PHE A 49 8.67 24.41 -3.90
C PHE A 49 8.98 23.80 -2.53
N TRP A 50 9.19 24.61 -1.52
CA TRP A 50 9.49 24.11 -0.17
C TRP A 50 8.34 23.28 0.41
N VAL A 51 7.09 23.63 0.15
CA VAL A 51 5.93 22.83 0.59
C VAL A 51 5.98 21.43 -0.04
N VAL A 52 6.16 21.33 -1.36
CA VAL A 52 6.22 20.04 -2.06
C VAL A 52 7.48 19.28 -1.68
N PHE A 53 8.62 19.99 -1.51
CA PHE A 53 9.87 19.39 -1.09
C PHE A 53 9.79 18.77 0.31
N PHE A 54 9.22 19.47 1.27
CA PHE A 54 9.03 18.91 2.62
C PHE A 54 8.01 17.77 2.61
N LEU A 55 6.97 17.86 1.82
CA LEU A 55 6.05 16.75 1.64
C LEU A 55 6.79 15.51 1.11
N PHE A 56 7.57 15.65 0.05
CA PHE A 56 8.40 14.59 -0.52
C PHE A 56 9.41 14.04 0.49
N PHE A 57 10.16 14.93 1.14
CA PHE A 57 11.21 14.54 2.09
C PHE A 57 10.64 13.83 3.31
N MET A 58 9.59 14.39 3.94
CA MET A 58 9.04 13.87 5.19
C MET A 58 8.28 12.57 4.97
N THR A 59 7.57 12.41 3.84
CA THR A 59 6.85 11.17 3.52
C THR A 59 7.71 10.11 2.83
N GLY A 60 8.94 10.43 2.45
CA GLY A 60 9.88 9.53 1.81
C GLY A 60 11.12 9.30 2.64
N ILE A 61 12.14 10.12 2.44
CA ILE A 61 13.48 9.94 3.04
C ILE A 61 13.41 9.89 4.57
N ALA A 62 12.62 10.76 5.19
CA ALA A 62 12.48 10.78 6.65
C ALA A 62 11.85 9.48 7.17
N ILE A 63 10.85 8.94 6.46
CA ILE A 63 10.23 7.64 6.82
C ILE A 63 11.22 6.49 6.65
N VAL A 64 12.01 6.47 5.57
CA VAL A 64 13.05 5.44 5.36
C VAL A 64 14.05 5.45 6.52
N LEU A 65 14.51 6.63 6.91
CA LEU A 65 15.43 6.79 8.06
C LEU A 65 14.77 6.39 9.39
N TYR A 66 13.51 6.75 9.59
CA TYR A 66 12.76 6.42 10.80
C TYR A 66 12.50 4.92 10.93
N LEU A 67 12.09 4.26 9.86
CA LEU A 67 11.80 2.82 9.86
C LEU A 67 13.08 2.00 10.08
N ASN A 68 14.22 2.47 9.61
CA ASN A 68 15.53 1.81 9.73
C ASN A 68 15.42 0.28 9.55
N GLN A 69 14.82 -0.14 8.43
CA GLN A 69 14.52 -1.55 8.18
C GLN A 69 15.79 -2.39 8.14
N THR A 70 15.78 -3.49 8.87
CA THR A 70 16.88 -4.44 8.85
C THR A 70 16.86 -5.26 7.54
N PRO A 71 18.02 -5.59 6.97
CA PRO A 71 18.09 -6.38 5.72
C PRO A 71 17.47 -7.78 5.81
N SER A 72 17.25 -8.29 7.01
CA SER A 72 16.66 -9.60 7.28
C SER A 72 15.13 -9.64 7.22
N GLN A 73 14.48 -8.54 6.90
CA GLN A 73 13.02 -8.51 6.78
C GLN A 73 12.54 -9.32 5.57
N PRO A 74 11.44 -10.10 5.71
CA PRO A 74 10.98 -10.98 4.64
C PRO A 74 10.40 -10.24 3.42
N ARG A 75 10.07 -8.95 3.55
CA ARG A 75 9.59 -8.13 2.43
C ARG A 75 9.88 -6.65 2.64
N GLU A 76 10.03 -5.94 1.55
CA GLU A 76 10.09 -4.48 1.52
C GLU A 76 8.75 -3.86 1.95
N ARG A 77 8.84 -2.70 2.62
CA ARG A 77 7.68 -1.91 3.06
C ARG A 77 7.59 -0.59 2.29
N ASP A 78 7.75 -0.67 0.99
CA ASP A 78 7.71 0.47 0.06
C ASP A 78 6.41 1.27 0.12
N TYR A 79 5.29 0.63 0.49
CA TYR A 79 4.03 1.33 0.75
C TYR A 79 4.12 2.40 1.85
N ALA A 80 5.07 2.29 2.77
CA ALA A 80 5.22 3.25 3.86
C ALA A 80 5.63 4.65 3.37
N TYR A 81 6.35 4.72 2.24
CA TYR A 81 6.78 5.98 1.63
C TYR A 81 6.08 6.30 0.30
N ALA A 82 4.91 5.70 0.06
CA ALA A 82 4.09 5.97 -1.12
C ALA A 82 3.70 7.44 -1.25
N GLY A 83 3.57 8.17 -0.13
CA GLY A 83 3.33 9.62 -0.13
C GLY A 83 4.38 10.43 -0.86
N SER A 84 5.63 9.98 -0.88
CA SER A 84 6.71 10.66 -1.62
C SER A 84 6.52 10.54 -3.14
N PHE A 85 6.03 9.42 -3.63
CA PHE A 85 5.71 9.27 -5.06
C PHE A 85 4.55 10.18 -5.46
N TYR A 86 3.55 10.34 -4.61
CA TYR A 86 2.49 11.32 -4.82
C TYR A 86 3.04 12.76 -4.89
N ALA A 87 3.91 13.13 -3.97
CA ALA A 87 4.56 14.44 -3.97
C ALA A 87 5.40 14.64 -5.25
N PHE A 88 6.13 13.61 -5.68
CA PHE A 88 6.91 13.66 -6.93
C PHE A 88 6.00 13.81 -8.16
N ALA A 89 4.83 13.19 -8.17
CA ALA A 89 3.84 13.34 -9.24
C ALA A 89 3.39 14.80 -9.43
N ILE A 90 3.37 15.61 -8.36
CA ILE A 90 3.11 17.05 -8.46
C ILE A 90 4.18 17.72 -9.34
N TRP A 91 5.46 17.37 -9.13
CA TRP A 91 6.54 17.91 -9.95
C TRP A 91 6.47 17.41 -11.41
N ILE A 92 6.03 16.18 -11.66
CA ILE A 92 5.79 15.70 -13.03
C ILE A 92 4.75 16.58 -13.72
N GLY A 93 3.63 16.89 -13.05
CA GLY A 93 2.61 17.80 -13.58
C GLY A 93 3.13 19.23 -13.80
N MET A 94 3.95 19.73 -12.86
CA MET A 94 4.62 21.03 -13.00
C MET A 94 5.63 21.04 -14.15
N GLY A 95 6.23 19.91 -14.46
CA GLY A 95 7.12 19.75 -15.62
C GLY A 95 6.41 19.98 -16.95
N VAL A 96 5.19 19.44 -17.08
CA VAL A 96 4.34 19.71 -18.25
C VAL A 96 4.06 21.21 -18.39
N ALA A 97 3.68 21.86 -17.30
CA ALA A 97 3.45 23.32 -17.29
C ALA A 97 4.72 24.10 -17.64
N GLY A 98 5.88 23.66 -17.15
CA GLY A 98 7.19 24.24 -17.47
C GLY A 98 7.51 24.15 -18.97
N ILE A 99 7.30 22.99 -19.58
CA ILE A 99 7.52 22.78 -21.03
C ILE A 99 6.58 23.67 -21.86
N ILE A 100 5.30 23.78 -21.47
CA ILE A 100 4.35 24.69 -22.12
C ILE A 100 4.90 26.11 -22.13
N ARG A 101 5.37 26.61 -20.99
CA ARG A 101 5.95 27.96 -20.89
C ARG A 101 7.22 28.13 -21.70
N LEU A 102 8.09 27.12 -21.77
CA LEU A 102 9.27 27.12 -22.59
C LEU A 102 8.91 27.24 -24.11
N LEU A 103 7.92 26.46 -24.56
CA LEU A 103 7.45 26.53 -25.94
C LEU A 103 6.85 27.90 -26.29
N GLN A 104 6.08 28.49 -25.37
CA GLN A 104 5.53 29.84 -25.52
C GLN A 104 6.66 30.87 -25.67
N HIS A 105 7.69 30.75 -24.83
CA HIS A 105 8.79 31.73 -24.84
C HIS A 105 9.69 31.62 -26.06
N TYR A 106 10.16 30.41 -26.39
CA TYR A 106 11.14 30.18 -27.45
C TYR A 106 10.50 30.04 -28.85
N ALA A 107 9.40 29.29 -28.94
CA ALA A 107 8.71 29.09 -30.22
C ALA A 107 7.62 30.16 -30.50
N LYS A 108 7.43 31.11 -29.59
CA LYS A 108 6.41 32.17 -29.68
C LYS A 108 4.99 31.66 -30.01
N MET A 109 4.70 30.43 -29.55
CA MET A 109 3.40 29.82 -29.75
C MET A 109 2.34 30.44 -28.88
N LYS A 110 1.10 30.49 -29.36
CA LYS A 110 -0.06 30.87 -28.54
C LYS A 110 -0.27 29.82 -27.43
N GLU A 111 -0.87 30.23 -26.32
CA GLU A 111 -1.02 29.39 -25.12
C GLU A 111 -1.81 28.10 -25.40
N LEU A 112 -2.96 28.19 -26.03
CA LEU A 112 -3.84 27.05 -26.28
C LEU A 112 -3.19 25.94 -27.14
N PRO A 113 -2.60 26.23 -28.31
CA PRO A 113 -1.95 25.21 -29.11
C PRO A 113 -0.68 24.65 -28.43
N ALA A 114 0.08 25.46 -27.70
CA ALA A 114 1.23 24.97 -26.94
C ALA A 114 0.80 24.00 -25.86
N ALA A 115 -0.25 24.37 -25.10
CA ALA A 115 -0.80 23.51 -24.05
C ALA A 115 -1.34 22.20 -24.65
N ALA A 116 -2.09 22.24 -25.74
CA ALA A 116 -2.64 21.05 -26.38
C ALA A 116 -1.52 20.08 -26.85
N ILE A 117 -0.54 20.59 -27.59
CA ILE A 117 0.56 19.76 -28.13
C ILE A 117 1.36 19.13 -27.00
N VAL A 118 1.77 19.92 -26.00
CA VAL A 118 2.59 19.40 -24.88
C VAL A 118 1.80 18.42 -24.04
N SER A 119 0.53 18.70 -23.74
CA SER A 119 -0.29 17.80 -22.94
C SER A 119 -0.50 16.47 -23.66
N VAL A 120 -0.80 16.47 -24.94
CA VAL A 120 -0.94 15.23 -25.74
C VAL A 120 0.38 14.46 -25.80
N ALA A 121 1.50 15.14 -26.01
CA ALA A 121 2.82 14.50 -26.03
C ALA A 121 3.18 13.92 -24.66
N CYS A 122 2.94 14.65 -23.58
CA CYS A 122 3.25 14.18 -22.22
C CYS A 122 2.30 13.07 -21.73
N LEU A 123 1.09 12.93 -22.28
CA LEU A 123 0.20 11.80 -22.00
C LEU A 123 0.82 10.46 -22.43
N PHE A 124 1.77 10.47 -23.35
CA PHE A 124 2.52 9.26 -23.72
C PHE A 124 3.23 8.65 -22.51
N VAL A 125 3.69 9.45 -21.55
CA VAL A 125 4.42 8.97 -20.37
C VAL A 125 3.54 8.08 -19.49
N PRO A 126 2.36 8.51 -18.97
CA PRO A 126 1.51 7.63 -18.15
C PRO A 126 0.91 6.48 -18.97
N ILE A 127 0.66 6.64 -20.27
CA ILE A 127 0.19 5.56 -21.13
C ILE A 127 1.27 4.47 -21.26
N GLN A 128 2.50 4.87 -21.51
CA GLN A 128 3.63 3.94 -21.59
C GLN A 128 3.88 3.25 -20.24
N MET A 129 3.81 3.99 -19.13
CA MET A 129 3.90 3.39 -17.80
C MET A 129 2.78 2.36 -17.57
N ALA A 130 1.54 2.72 -17.87
CA ALA A 130 0.40 1.82 -17.71
C ALA A 130 0.55 0.54 -18.58
N SER A 131 1.05 0.68 -19.82
CA SER A 131 1.25 -0.47 -20.71
C SER A 131 2.31 -1.45 -20.18
N GLN A 132 3.30 -0.96 -19.45
CA GLN A 132 4.37 -1.78 -18.88
C GLN A 132 3.96 -2.45 -17.56
N THR A 133 3.15 -1.77 -16.76
CA THR A 133 2.80 -2.22 -15.40
C THR A 133 1.42 -2.85 -15.29
N TRP A 134 0.68 -2.96 -16.39
CA TRP A 134 -0.70 -3.45 -16.37
C TRP A 134 -0.81 -4.83 -15.76
N ASP A 135 0.01 -5.77 -16.21
CA ASP A 135 0.01 -7.14 -15.74
C ASP A 135 0.50 -7.28 -14.29
N ASP A 136 1.39 -6.40 -13.82
CA ASP A 136 1.82 -6.36 -12.41
C ASP A 136 0.67 -5.97 -11.48
N HIS A 137 -0.23 -5.12 -11.95
CA HIS A 137 -1.36 -4.58 -11.17
C HIS A 137 -2.68 -5.32 -11.42
N ASP A 138 -2.78 -6.11 -12.47
CA ASP A 138 -3.97 -6.91 -12.75
C ASP A 138 -4.11 -8.04 -11.72
N ARG A 139 -5.13 -7.93 -10.91
CA ARG A 139 -5.49 -8.90 -9.87
C ARG A 139 -6.80 -9.63 -10.16
N SER A 140 -7.36 -9.44 -11.34
CA SER A 140 -8.67 -9.96 -11.75
C SER A 140 -8.79 -11.48 -11.69
N GLY A 141 -7.68 -12.22 -11.80
CA GLY A 141 -7.65 -13.69 -11.72
C GLY A 141 -7.04 -14.25 -10.44
N ARG A 142 -6.83 -13.43 -9.41
CA ARG A 142 -6.10 -13.84 -8.18
C ARG A 142 -7.06 -14.19 -7.04
N TYR A 143 -7.57 -15.43 -7.03
CA TYR A 143 -8.51 -15.92 -6.03
C TYR A 143 -7.87 -16.67 -4.86
N VAL A 144 -6.55 -16.80 -4.81
CA VAL A 144 -5.83 -17.62 -3.81
C VAL A 144 -6.24 -17.30 -2.38
N ALA A 145 -6.33 -16.02 -2.00
CA ALA A 145 -6.72 -15.62 -0.64
C ALA A 145 -8.18 -15.99 -0.34
N ARG A 146 -9.08 -15.82 -1.31
CA ARG A 146 -10.49 -16.22 -1.20
C ARG A 146 -10.63 -17.73 -1.01
N ASP A 147 -9.99 -18.49 -1.88
CA ASP A 147 -10.08 -19.95 -1.87
C ASP A 147 -9.41 -20.55 -0.63
N PHE A 148 -8.30 -19.94 -0.15
CA PHE A 148 -7.71 -20.28 1.13
C PHE A 148 -8.71 -20.08 2.27
N GLY A 149 -9.37 -18.93 2.35
CA GLY A 149 -10.36 -18.64 3.38
C GLY A 149 -11.55 -19.59 3.31
N GLN A 150 -12.06 -19.90 2.12
CA GLN A 150 -13.15 -20.88 1.93
C GLN A 150 -12.75 -22.27 2.42
N ASN A 151 -11.60 -22.77 1.98
CA ASN A 151 -11.11 -24.09 2.40
C ASN A 151 -10.93 -24.18 3.91
N TYR A 152 -10.45 -23.09 4.52
CA TYR A 152 -10.23 -23.01 5.97
C TYR A 152 -11.58 -23.06 6.73
N LEU A 153 -12.56 -22.29 6.29
CA LEU A 153 -13.91 -22.30 6.84
C LEU A 153 -14.66 -23.62 6.59
N MET A 154 -14.44 -24.27 5.44
CA MET A 154 -15.01 -25.58 5.11
C MET A 154 -14.45 -26.71 5.96
N SER A 155 -13.25 -26.57 6.52
CA SER A 155 -12.67 -27.58 7.43
C SER A 155 -13.31 -27.62 8.80
N LEU A 156 -14.16 -26.63 9.12
CA LEU A 156 -14.89 -26.58 10.39
C LEU A 156 -16.09 -27.50 10.38
N GLN A 157 -16.52 -27.88 11.58
CA GLN A 157 -17.77 -28.66 11.75
C GLN A 157 -18.95 -27.93 11.10
N GLU A 158 -19.84 -28.68 10.46
CA GLU A 158 -20.97 -28.10 9.74
C GLU A 158 -22.05 -27.51 10.65
N THR A 159 -22.10 -27.98 11.90
CA THR A 159 -23.11 -27.57 12.88
C THR A 159 -22.46 -27.22 14.21
N GLY A 160 -23.17 -26.46 15.04
CA GLY A 160 -22.72 -26.18 16.42
C GLY A 160 -22.00 -24.86 16.60
N ASN A 161 -22.08 -23.94 15.63
CA ASN A 161 -21.49 -22.61 15.71
C ASN A 161 -19.99 -22.65 16.06
N PRO A 162 -19.15 -23.22 15.20
CA PRO A 162 -17.73 -23.41 15.50
C PRO A 162 -17.00 -22.09 15.68
N ILE A 163 -16.03 -22.11 16.59
CA ILE A 163 -15.13 -20.97 16.81
C ILE A 163 -13.77 -21.33 16.21
N ILE A 164 -13.25 -20.46 15.38
CA ILE A 164 -11.91 -20.61 14.81
C ILE A 164 -10.99 -19.50 15.33
N TYR A 165 -9.87 -19.89 15.90
CA TYR A 165 -8.85 -18.97 16.36
C TYR A 165 -7.77 -18.79 15.30
N THR A 166 -7.46 -17.55 14.96
CA THR A 166 -6.44 -17.16 13.99
C THR A 166 -5.37 -16.30 14.67
N ASN A 167 -4.14 -16.37 14.17
CA ASN A 167 -3.00 -15.72 14.84
C ASN A 167 -2.40 -14.56 14.03
N GLY A 168 -3.20 -13.78 13.36
CA GLY A 168 -2.72 -12.60 12.63
C GLY A 168 -3.55 -12.27 11.40
N ASP A 169 -3.11 -11.26 10.69
CA ASP A 169 -3.86 -10.68 9.58
C ASP A 169 -3.98 -11.65 8.39
N ASN A 170 -2.89 -12.35 8.07
CA ASN A 170 -2.83 -13.24 6.90
C ASN A 170 -3.81 -14.42 7.01
N ASP A 171 -4.06 -14.90 8.20
CA ASP A 171 -5.00 -15.99 8.46
C ASP A 171 -6.44 -15.46 8.60
N THR A 172 -6.60 -14.28 9.19
CA THR A 172 -7.90 -13.72 9.57
C THR A 172 -8.60 -13.05 8.39
N PHE A 173 -7.91 -12.20 7.62
CA PHE A 173 -8.55 -11.40 6.58
C PHE A 173 -9.17 -12.21 5.45
N PRO A 174 -8.58 -13.32 4.99
CA PRO A 174 -9.26 -14.19 4.03
C PRO A 174 -10.55 -14.80 4.55
N LEU A 175 -10.62 -15.13 5.85
CA LEU A 175 -11.84 -15.64 6.47
C LEU A 175 -12.90 -14.54 6.56
N TRP A 176 -12.54 -13.38 7.07
CA TRP A 176 -13.45 -12.23 7.13
C TRP A 176 -13.97 -11.83 5.75
N TYR A 177 -13.10 -11.79 4.73
CA TYR A 177 -13.55 -11.53 3.37
C TYR A 177 -14.68 -12.48 2.93
N ASN A 178 -14.50 -13.77 3.16
CA ASN A 178 -15.51 -14.77 2.80
C ASN A 178 -16.80 -14.60 3.61
N GLN A 179 -16.70 -14.31 4.91
CA GLN A 179 -17.85 -14.11 5.77
C GLN A 179 -18.60 -12.80 5.48
N GLU A 180 -17.85 -11.69 5.37
CA GLU A 180 -18.42 -10.34 5.23
C GLU A 180 -18.92 -10.04 3.81
N THR A 181 -18.19 -10.52 2.79
CA THR A 181 -18.46 -10.17 1.39
C THR A 181 -19.26 -11.23 0.67
N GLU A 182 -18.95 -12.50 0.92
CA GLU A 182 -19.59 -13.61 0.23
C GLU A 182 -20.69 -14.30 1.07
N GLY A 183 -20.85 -13.92 2.34
CA GLY A 183 -21.83 -14.53 3.24
C GLY A 183 -21.56 -16.02 3.51
N PHE A 184 -20.29 -16.44 3.41
CA PHE A 184 -19.92 -17.84 3.50
C PHE A 184 -19.59 -18.24 4.95
N ARG A 185 -20.26 -19.28 5.49
CA ARG A 185 -20.07 -19.78 6.85
C ARG A 185 -20.18 -18.69 7.91
N THR A 186 -21.23 -17.90 7.87
CA THR A 186 -21.57 -16.86 8.86
C THR A 186 -21.95 -17.43 10.22
N ASP A 187 -22.20 -18.74 10.30
CA ASP A 187 -22.38 -19.52 11.53
C ASP A 187 -21.07 -19.70 12.34
N ALA A 188 -19.92 -19.64 11.68
CA ALA A 188 -18.62 -19.78 12.30
C ALA A 188 -18.12 -18.45 12.88
N ARG A 189 -17.57 -18.48 14.08
CA ARG A 189 -16.99 -17.28 14.71
C ARG A 189 -15.48 -17.23 14.49
N THR A 190 -15.01 -16.30 13.67
CA THR A 190 -13.57 -16.05 13.49
C THR A 190 -13.05 -15.13 14.58
N CYS A 191 -12.08 -15.59 15.35
CA CYS A 191 -11.49 -14.87 16.47
C CYS A 191 -9.97 -14.70 16.28
N ASN A 192 -9.52 -13.46 16.10
CA ASN A 192 -8.10 -13.14 15.97
C ASN A 192 -7.46 -12.99 17.36
N LEU A 193 -6.51 -13.86 17.69
CA LEU A 193 -5.82 -13.88 18.98
C LEU A 193 -5.01 -12.60 19.23
N SER A 194 -4.43 -11.99 18.19
CA SER A 194 -3.68 -10.74 18.35
C SER A 194 -4.59 -9.58 18.76
N TYR A 195 -5.83 -9.55 18.29
CA TYR A 195 -6.79 -8.50 18.64
C TYR A 195 -7.48 -8.75 19.97
N LEU A 196 -7.52 -9.98 20.48
CA LEU A 196 -8.01 -10.28 21.84
C LEU A 196 -7.20 -9.59 22.95
N GLN A 197 -6.05 -8.99 22.61
CA GLN A 197 -5.30 -8.15 23.54
C GLN A 197 -5.89 -6.74 23.69
N THR A 198 -6.96 -6.42 22.96
CA THR A 198 -7.60 -5.09 22.97
C THR A 198 -9.02 -5.19 23.52
N ASP A 199 -9.40 -4.24 24.35
CA ASP A 199 -10.71 -4.17 24.99
C ASP A 199 -11.86 -4.08 23.99
N TRP A 200 -11.73 -3.27 22.96
CA TRP A 200 -12.74 -3.09 21.92
C TRP A 200 -13.05 -4.40 21.17
N TYR A 201 -12.03 -5.23 20.93
CA TYR A 201 -12.23 -6.49 20.23
C TYR A 201 -12.87 -7.56 21.12
N ILE A 202 -12.53 -7.58 22.42
CA ILE A 202 -13.21 -8.41 23.40
C ILE A 202 -14.70 -8.02 23.48
N ASP A 203 -15.00 -6.72 23.55
CA ASP A 203 -16.37 -6.21 23.52
C ASP A 203 -17.13 -6.66 22.27
N GLN A 204 -16.44 -6.66 21.11
CA GLN A 204 -17.01 -7.15 19.85
C GLN A 204 -17.29 -8.66 19.88
N MET A 205 -16.36 -9.45 20.43
CA MET A 205 -16.50 -10.90 20.52
C MET A 205 -17.59 -11.32 21.50
N LYS A 206 -17.91 -10.50 22.50
CA LYS A 206 -19.04 -10.72 23.44
C LYS A 206 -20.42 -10.44 22.83
N ARG A 207 -20.48 -9.98 21.58
CA ARG A 207 -21.75 -9.75 20.86
C ARG A 207 -21.94 -10.82 19.79
N PRO A 208 -23.17 -11.23 19.49
CA PRO A 208 -23.43 -12.09 18.34
C PRO A 208 -23.09 -11.34 17.06
N ALA A 209 -22.67 -12.06 16.02
CA ALA A 209 -22.45 -11.51 14.70
C ALA A 209 -22.97 -12.49 13.65
N TYR A 210 -23.81 -11.97 12.73
CA TYR A 210 -24.51 -12.78 11.75
C TYR A 210 -25.25 -13.94 12.41
N ASP A 211 -25.02 -15.19 11.96
CA ASP A 211 -25.62 -16.39 12.51
C ASP A 211 -24.81 -17.00 13.67
N SER A 212 -23.64 -16.40 14.00
CA SER A 212 -22.80 -16.90 15.08
C SER A 212 -23.14 -16.27 16.44
N PRO A 213 -23.23 -17.04 17.53
CA PRO A 213 -23.44 -16.52 18.87
C PRO A 213 -22.20 -15.75 19.36
N SER A 214 -22.37 -15.06 20.49
CA SER A 214 -21.24 -14.46 21.22
C SER A 214 -20.24 -15.52 21.68
N LEU A 215 -18.96 -15.17 21.75
CA LEU A 215 -17.97 -16.01 22.43
C LEU A 215 -18.32 -16.16 23.93
N PRO A 216 -18.05 -17.32 24.53
CA PRO A 216 -18.32 -17.59 25.93
C PRO A 216 -17.30 -16.91 26.85
N ILE A 217 -17.13 -15.60 26.72
CA ILE A 217 -16.24 -14.80 27.57
C ILE A 217 -17.02 -14.34 28.79
N THR A 218 -16.65 -14.85 29.97
CA THR A 218 -17.31 -14.60 31.23
C THR A 218 -16.82 -13.35 31.97
N TRP A 219 -15.70 -12.79 31.55
CA TRP A 219 -15.08 -11.63 32.19
C TRP A 219 -15.93 -10.37 32.06
N ASP A 220 -16.03 -9.64 33.15
CA ASP A 220 -16.64 -8.32 33.15
C ASP A 220 -15.71 -7.28 32.50
N ARG A 221 -16.32 -6.23 31.97
CA ARG A 221 -15.56 -5.21 31.25
C ARG A 221 -14.42 -4.61 32.08
N MET A 222 -14.64 -4.42 33.37
CA MET A 222 -13.63 -3.87 34.28
C MET A 222 -12.41 -4.79 34.43
N GLU A 223 -12.56 -6.08 34.21
CA GLU A 223 -11.47 -7.05 34.36
C GLU A 223 -10.47 -7.00 33.19
N TYR A 224 -10.93 -6.71 31.97
CA TYR A 224 -10.05 -6.64 30.84
C TYR A 224 -9.64 -5.21 30.42
N VAL A 225 -10.43 -4.18 30.69
CA VAL A 225 -10.06 -2.78 30.42
C VAL A 225 -8.94 -2.32 31.36
N ALA A 226 -8.99 -2.68 32.64
CA ALA A 226 -7.93 -2.37 33.61
C ALA A 226 -6.61 -3.10 33.29
N VAL A 227 -6.69 -4.25 32.64
CA VAL A 227 -5.57 -5.15 32.33
C VAL A 227 -4.93 -4.84 30.96
N SER A 228 -5.68 -4.23 30.06
CA SER A 228 -5.24 -3.93 28.67
C SER A 228 -3.94 -3.12 28.61
N TYR A 229 -3.64 -2.29 29.61
CA TYR A 229 -2.45 -1.44 29.61
C TYR A 229 -1.25 -1.96 30.39
N THR A 230 -1.43 -2.93 31.32
CA THR A 230 -0.32 -3.32 32.21
C THR A 230 -0.13 -4.82 32.44
N HIS A 231 -1.11 -5.69 32.26
CA HIS A 231 -1.05 -7.07 32.74
C HIS A 231 -1.31 -8.19 31.70
N LEU A 232 -1.84 -7.93 30.52
CA LEU A 232 -1.98 -8.96 29.49
C LEU A 232 -0.61 -9.55 29.10
N ARG A 233 0.44 -8.75 29.07
CA ARG A 233 1.83 -9.22 28.90
C ARG A 233 2.34 -10.10 30.04
N ALA A 234 1.84 -9.92 31.26
CA ALA A 234 2.29 -10.69 32.42
C ALA A 234 1.55 -12.04 32.56
N HIS A 235 0.33 -12.14 32.03
CA HIS A 235 -0.44 -13.41 32.02
C HIS A 235 -0.07 -14.34 30.86
N GLU A 236 0.35 -13.80 29.71
CA GLU A 236 0.91 -14.63 28.64
C GLU A 236 2.17 -15.39 29.10
N THR A 237 2.98 -14.79 29.95
CA THR A 237 4.15 -15.46 30.52
C THR A 237 3.80 -16.51 31.60
N LYS A 238 2.64 -16.42 32.23
CA LYS A 238 2.20 -17.42 33.25
C LYS A 238 1.37 -18.56 32.67
N ALA A 239 0.72 -18.36 31.52
CA ALA A 239 -0.05 -19.42 30.84
C ALA A 239 0.84 -20.32 29.95
N ASN A 240 2.10 -19.92 29.72
CA ASN A 240 3.09 -20.69 28.95
C ASN A 240 4.15 -21.37 29.84
N LEU A 241 3.95 -21.42 31.16
CA LEU A 241 4.66 -22.24 32.12
C LEU A 241 3.72 -23.30 32.72
#